data_d244b6824b0bd8c1439d7dd9254691a2
#
_entry.id   d244b6824b0bd8c1439d7dd9254691a2
#
_cell.length_a   1.000
_cell.length_b   1.000
_cell.length_c   1.000
_cell.angle_alpha   90.00
_cell.angle_beta   90.00
_cell.angle_gamma   90.00
#
_symmetry.space_group_name_H-M   'P 1'
#
loop_
_entity.id
_entity.type
_entity.pdbx_description
1 polymer ?
#
loop_
_entity_poly.entity_id
_entity_poly.type
_entity_poly.pdbx_seq_one_letter_code
_entity_poly.pdbx_strand_id
1 'polypeptide(L)'
;MEDEKIIELFFARSEQAIRELDSKYGKVCYSISYNILNNNLDAEECVNDAYLGTWNAIPPQKPNPLLAFVCKIVRNISIMRHRTNTAMKRNSSFDVAISEIEHCIASQALLLRPYIR
;
A
#
# COMPACT_ATOMS: atom_id res chain seq x y z
N MET A 1 0.45 -14.15 15.28
CA MET A 1 1.27 -15.16 14.57
C MET A 1 2.58 -14.49 14.15
N GLU A 2 3.64 -15.22 14.24
CA GLU A 2 4.96 -14.71 13.84
C GLU A 2 5.05 -14.53 12.32
N ASP A 3 5.85 -13.55 11.90
CA ASP A 3 5.99 -13.24 10.47
C ASP A 3 6.46 -14.45 9.67
N GLU A 4 7.37 -15.24 10.20
CA GLU A 4 7.87 -16.44 9.51
C GLU A 4 6.74 -17.43 9.23
N LYS A 5 5.82 -17.60 10.15
CA LYS A 5 4.68 -18.49 9.97
C LYS A 5 3.70 -17.94 8.96
N ILE A 6 3.51 -16.61 8.93
CA ILE A 6 2.68 -15.98 7.93
C ILE A 6 3.27 -16.23 6.54
N ILE A 7 4.59 -16.05 6.41
CA ILE A 7 5.28 -16.31 5.13
C ILE A 7 5.13 -17.78 4.72
N GLU A 8 5.25 -18.69 5.67
CA GLU A 8 5.04 -20.12 5.39
C GLU A 8 3.63 -20.40 4.84
N LEU A 9 2.61 -19.72 5.37
CA LEU A 9 1.26 -19.84 4.87
C LEU A 9 1.14 -19.33 3.43
N PHE A 10 1.83 -18.25 3.10
CA PHE A 10 1.89 -17.78 1.71
C PHE A 10 2.54 -18.81 0.80
N PHE A 11 3.63 -19.43 1.25
CA PHE A 11 4.29 -20.48 0.47
C PHE A 11 3.41 -21.70 0.29
N ALA A 12 2.60 -22.01 1.28
CA ALA A 12 1.61 -23.10 1.19
C ALA A 12 0.39 -22.72 0.35
N ARG A 13 0.31 -21.49 -0.14
CA ARG A 13 -0.83 -20.95 -0.87
C ARG A 13 -2.12 -21.04 -0.08
N SER A 14 -2.02 -20.83 1.22
CA SER A 14 -3.17 -20.81 2.12
C SER A 14 -3.74 -19.41 2.22
N GLU A 15 -5.04 -19.26 2.00
CA GLU A 15 -5.72 -17.97 2.14
C GLU A 15 -5.67 -17.44 3.57
N GLN A 16 -5.44 -18.31 4.53
CA GLN A 16 -5.24 -17.90 5.91
C GLN A 16 -4.06 -16.94 6.07
N ALA A 17 -3.09 -17.01 5.17
CA ALA A 17 -1.97 -16.08 5.18
C ALA A 17 -2.44 -14.63 5.14
N ILE A 18 -3.40 -14.32 4.28
CA ILE A 18 -3.94 -12.96 4.15
C ILE A 18 -4.71 -12.57 5.41
N ARG A 19 -5.48 -13.48 5.99
CA ARG A 19 -6.22 -13.22 7.22
C ARG A 19 -5.28 -12.93 8.39
N GLU A 20 -4.20 -13.70 8.50
CA GLU A 20 -3.21 -13.48 9.57
C GLU A 20 -2.45 -12.18 9.36
N LEU A 21 -2.12 -11.87 8.11
CA LEU A 21 -1.47 -10.61 7.77
C LEU A 21 -2.36 -9.42 8.15
N ASP A 22 -3.63 -9.48 7.78
CA ASP A 22 -4.60 -8.43 8.10
C ASP A 22 -4.80 -8.29 9.60
N SER A 23 -4.91 -9.40 10.31
CA SER A 23 -5.06 -9.40 11.76
C SER A 23 -3.87 -8.74 12.45
N LYS A 24 -2.67 -8.97 11.96
CA LYS A 24 -1.46 -8.46 12.58
C LYS A 24 -1.14 -7.03 12.17
N TYR A 25 -1.27 -6.70 10.89
CA TYR A 25 -0.78 -5.43 10.32
C TYR A 25 -1.86 -4.61 9.61
N GLY A 26 -3.10 -5.07 9.61
CA GLY A 26 -4.16 -4.41 8.87
C GLY A 26 -4.38 -2.95 9.26
N LYS A 27 -4.31 -2.65 10.55
CA LYS A 27 -4.50 -1.26 11.03
C LYS A 27 -3.40 -0.34 10.52
N VAL A 28 -2.16 -0.81 10.52
CA VAL A 28 -1.02 -0.05 10.01
C VAL A 28 -1.18 0.20 8.53
N CYS A 29 -1.52 -0.84 7.78
CA CYS A 29 -1.73 -0.75 6.33
C CYS A 29 -2.85 0.24 6.01
N TYR A 30 -3.97 0.13 6.69
CA TYR A 30 -5.11 1.03 6.49
C TYR A 30 -4.72 2.48 6.80
N SER A 31 -4.01 2.71 7.92
CA SER A 31 -3.56 4.05 8.30
C SER A 31 -2.68 4.69 7.23
N ILE A 32 -1.75 3.94 6.68
CA ILE A 32 -0.87 4.44 5.61
C ILE A 32 -1.71 4.88 4.41
N SER A 33 -2.62 4.03 3.96
CA SER A 33 -3.45 4.31 2.80
C SER A 33 -4.40 5.47 3.06
N TYR A 34 -5.04 5.48 4.22
CA TYR A 34 -5.97 6.55 4.58
C TYR A 34 -5.28 7.92 4.66
N ASN A 35 -4.08 7.96 5.23
CA ASN A 35 -3.33 9.22 5.33
C ASN A 35 -2.98 9.79 3.96
N ILE A 36 -2.83 8.94 2.96
CA ILE A 36 -2.55 9.38 1.59
C ILE A 36 -3.85 9.79 0.87
N LEU A 37 -4.92 9.02 1.06
CA LEU A 37 -6.13 9.15 0.24
C LEU A 37 -7.25 9.95 0.89
N ASN A 38 -7.30 10.03 2.22
CA ASN A 38 -8.37 10.68 2.97
C ASN A 38 -9.77 10.19 2.58
N ASN A 39 -9.88 8.91 2.25
CA ASN A 39 -11.13 8.29 1.81
C ASN A 39 -11.14 6.84 2.29
N ASN A 40 -12.17 6.48 3.05
CA ASN A 40 -12.27 5.14 3.63
C ASN A 40 -12.37 4.05 2.59
N LEU A 41 -13.20 4.24 1.57
CA LEU A 41 -13.42 3.22 0.55
C LEU A 41 -12.17 2.99 -0.28
N ASP A 42 -11.52 4.07 -0.69
CA ASP A 42 -10.27 3.98 -1.45
C ASP A 42 -9.17 3.33 -0.63
N ALA A 43 -9.08 3.68 0.66
CA ALA A 43 -8.07 3.09 1.55
C ALA A 43 -8.27 1.58 1.69
N GLU A 44 -9.49 1.15 1.94
CA GLU A 44 -9.81 -0.29 2.05
C GLU A 44 -9.48 -1.03 0.76
N GLU A 45 -9.85 -0.45 -0.37
CA GLU A 45 -9.58 -1.05 -1.67
C GLU A 45 -8.08 -1.18 -1.93
N CYS A 46 -7.31 -0.14 -1.62
CA CYS A 46 -5.86 -0.16 -1.81
C CYS A 46 -5.18 -1.18 -0.88
N VAL A 47 -5.66 -1.32 0.35
CA VAL A 47 -5.12 -2.34 1.25
C VAL A 47 -5.40 -3.74 0.72
N ASN A 48 -6.60 -3.99 0.21
CA ASN A 48 -6.93 -5.28 -0.39
C ASN A 48 -6.08 -5.56 -1.62
N ASP A 49 -5.86 -4.56 -2.46
CA ASP A 49 -4.97 -4.69 -3.62
C ASP A 49 -3.53 -4.99 -3.19
N ALA A 50 -3.09 -4.39 -2.09
CA ALA A 50 -1.76 -4.66 -1.55
C ALA A 50 -1.64 -6.10 -1.04
N TYR A 51 -2.68 -6.64 -0.45
CA TYR A 51 -2.69 -8.04 -0.04
C TYR A 51 -2.59 -8.98 -1.24
N LEU A 52 -3.27 -8.65 -2.30
CA LEU A 52 -3.16 -9.41 -3.55
C LEU A 52 -1.74 -9.32 -4.11
N GLY A 53 -1.14 -8.14 -4.08
CA GLY A 53 0.25 -7.95 -4.50
C GLY A 53 1.21 -8.79 -3.67
N THR A 54 0.98 -8.85 -2.36
CA THR A 54 1.77 -9.69 -1.45
C THR A 54 1.59 -11.17 -1.77
N TRP A 55 0.36 -11.58 -2.02
CA TRP A 55 0.04 -12.96 -2.42
C TRP A 55 0.79 -13.37 -3.69
N ASN A 56 0.88 -12.47 -4.65
CA ASN A 56 1.57 -12.74 -5.92
C ASN A 56 3.09 -12.72 -5.78
N ALA A 57 3.62 -12.01 -4.79
CA ALA A 57 5.07 -11.89 -4.59
C ALA A 57 5.66 -13.00 -3.71
N ILE A 58 4.87 -13.54 -2.80
CA ILE A 58 5.30 -14.60 -1.88
C ILE A 58 4.52 -15.88 -2.21
N PRO A 59 5.11 -16.97 -2.65
CA PRO A 59 6.50 -17.08 -3.08
C PRO A 59 6.78 -16.39 -4.41
N PRO A 60 8.02 -16.24 -4.83
CA PRO A 60 9.23 -16.81 -4.20
C PRO A 60 9.91 -15.92 -3.17
N GLN A 61 9.48 -14.66 -3.03
CA GLN A 61 10.14 -13.76 -2.11
C GLN A 61 9.90 -14.16 -0.66
N LYS A 62 10.92 -13.94 0.18
CA LYS A 62 10.84 -14.13 1.63
C LYS A 62 11.22 -12.82 2.29
N PRO A 63 10.30 -11.87 2.36
CA PRO A 63 10.63 -10.55 2.89
C PRO A 63 10.96 -10.59 4.39
N ASN A 64 11.96 -9.81 4.77
CA ASN A 64 12.34 -9.63 6.17
C ASN A 64 12.83 -8.20 6.33
N PRO A 65 12.09 -7.33 7.02
CA PRO A 65 10.85 -7.63 7.74
C PRO A 65 9.62 -7.65 6.82
N LEU A 66 8.67 -8.48 7.17
CA LEU A 66 7.41 -8.60 6.42
C LEU A 66 6.62 -7.28 6.44
N LEU A 67 6.57 -6.61 7.58
CA LEU A 67 5.86 -5.35 7.71
C LEU A 67 6.36 -4.30 6.71
N ALA A 68 7.67 -4.12 6.59
CA ALA A 68 8.24 -3.16 5.65
C ALA A 68 7.88 -3.49 4.21
N PHE A 69 7.87 -4.76 3.87
CA PHE A 69 7.51 -5.24 2.54
C PHE A 69 6.07 -4.89 2.20
N VAL A 70 5.15 -5.20 3.09
CA VAL A 70 3.72 -4.93 2.88
C VAL A 70 3.45 -3.43 2.87
N CYS A 71 4.04 -2.68 3.79
CA CYS A 71 3.88 -1.22 3.85
C CYS A 71 4.33 -0.54 2.56
N LYS A 72 5.41 -1.02 1.96
CA LYS A 72 5.88 -0.52 0.68
C LYS A 72 4.83 -0.70 -0.41
N ILE A 73 4.24 -1.87 -0.48
CA ILE A 73 3.21 -2.17 -1.48
C ILE A 73 1.97 -1.30 -1.26
N VAL A 74 1.51 -1.20 -0.02
CA VAL A 74 0.35 -0.36 0.33
C VAL A 74 0.59 1.09 -0.08
N ARG A 75 1.76 1.61 0.25
CA ARG A 75 2.12 2.99 -0.05
C ARG A 75 2.16 3.24 -1.55
N ASN A 76 2.80 2.36 -2.31
CA ASN A 76 2.89 2.50 -3.75
C ASN A 76 1.52 2.52 -4.42
N ILE A 77 0.65 1.58 -4.03
CA ILE A 77 -0.70 1.50 -4.58
C ILE A 77 -1.51 2.74 -4.22
N SER A 78 -1.39 3.20 -2.97
CA SER A 78 -2.13 4.37 -2.49
C SER A 78 -1.69 5.65 -3.21
N ILE A 79 -0.40 5.82 -3.44
CA ILE A 79 0.14 6.96 -4.19
C ILE A 79 -0.37 6.93 -5.63
N MET A 80 -0.37 5.77 -6.26
CA MET A 80 -0.89 5.62 -7.62
C MET A 80 -2.39 5.96 -7.68
N ARG A 81 -3.17 5.51 -6.70
CA ARG A 81 -4.59 5.82 -6.63
C ARG A 81 -4.80 7.32 -6.44
N HIS A 82 -3.99 7.96 -5.59
CA HIS A 82 -4.09 9.40 -5.38
C HIS A 82 -3.81 10.16 -6.67
N ARG A 83 -2.80 9.78 -7.42
CA ARG A 83 -2.48 10.39 -8.71
C ARG A 83 -3.61 10.24 -9.70
N THR A 84 -4.22 9.06 -9.76
CA THR A 84 -5.37 8.81 -10.62
C THR A 84 -6.55 9.71 -10.24
N ASN A 85 -6.84 9.80 -8.94
CA ASN A 85 -7.93 10.62 -8.44
C ASN A 85 -7.72 12.11 -8.77
N THR A 86 -6.51 12.60 -8.59
CA THR A 86 -6.19 14.00 -8.89
C THR A 86 -6.22 14.28 -10.39
N ALA A 87 -5.76 13.35 -11.21
CA ALA A 87 -5.81 13.48 -12.66
C ALA A 87 -7.26 13.59 -13.15
N MET A 88 -8.19 12.86 -12.56
CA MET A 88 -9.61 12.94 -12.91
C MET A 88 -10.22 14.29 -12.59
N LYS A 89 -9.64 15.06 -11.67
CA LYS A 89 -10.10 16.39 -11.27
C LYS A 89 -9.42 17.52 -12.05
N ARG A 90 -8.49 17.19 -12.94
CA ARG A 90 -7.65 18.18 -13.63
C ARG A 90 -8.36 18.99 -14.70
N ASN A 91 -9.61 18.78 -14.94
CA ASN A 91 -10.36 19.56 -15.95
C ASN A 91 -10.85 20.90 -15.39
N SER A 92 -10.34 21.33 -14.24
CA SER A 92 -10.78 22.55 -13.59
C SER A 92 -9.64 23.54 -13.43
N SER A 93 -9.98 24.75 -13.01
CA SER A 93 -9.03 25.83 -12.75
C SER A 93 -8.12 25.60 -11.54
N PHE A 94 -8.04 24.38 -11.04
CA PHE A 94 -7.23 24.03 -9.88
C PHE A 94 -5.89 23.39 -10.22
N ASP A 95 -5.40 23.54 -11.43
CA ASP A 95 -4.15 22.93 -11.89
C ASP A 95 -2.98 23.25 -10.99
N VAL A 96 -2.89 24.49 -10.49
CA VAL A 96 -1.80 24.90 -9.59
C VAL A 96 -1.88 24.15 -8.27
N ALA A 97 -3.08 24.08 -7.67
CA ALA A 97 -3.28 23.39 -6.41
C ALA A 97 -3.01 21.89 -6.55
N ILE A 98 -3.44 21.31 -7.67
CA ILE A 98 -3.21 19.90 -7.97
C ILE A 98 -1.72 19.63 -8.14
N SER A 99 -1.00 20.53 -8.83
CA SER A 99 0.44 20.41 -9.00
C SER A 99 1.17 20.45 -7.65
N GLU A 100 0.72 21.30 -6.73
CA GLU A 100 1.28 21.34 -5.39
C GLU A 100 1.06 20.05 -4.63
N ILE A 101 -0.13 19.47 -4.72
CA ILE A 101 -0.44 18.19 -4.09
C ILE A 101 0.43 17.08 -4.68
N GLU A 102 0.57 17.04 -5.98
CA GLU A 102 1.42 16.05 -6.65
C GLU A 102 2.88 16.19 -6.23
N HIS A 103 3.34 17.43 -6.09
CA HIS A 103 4.70 17.69 -5.63
C HIS A 103 4.90 17.20 -4.20
N CYS A 104 3.95 17.46 -3.31
CA CYS A 104 3.97 16.95 -1.94
C CYS A 104 4.05 15.43 -1.89
N ILE A 105 3.25 14.76 -2.69
CA ILE A 105 3.22 13.30 -2.75
C ILE A 105 4.52 12.76 -3.31
N ALA A 106 5.06 13.40 -4.34
CA ALA A 106 6.35 13.03 -4.90
C ALA A 106 7.47 13.19 -3.87
N SER A 107 7.43 14.26 -3.08
CA SER A 107 8.40 14.48 -2.00
C SER A 107 8.29 13.40 -0.94
N GLN A 108 7.08 13.04 -0.53
CA GLN A 108 6.86 11.96 0.42
C GLN A 108 7.35 10.63 -0.14
N ALA A 109 7.07 10.36 -1.41
CA ALA A 109 7.54 9.16 -2.07
C ALA A 109 9.05 9.08 -2.10
N LEU A 110 9.73 10.20 -2.30
CA LEU A 110 11.18 10.26 -2.28
C LEU A 110 11.75 9.99 -0.88
N LEU A 111 11.14 10.57 0.14
CA LEU A 111 11.54 10.33 1.53
C LEU A 111 11.38 8.87 1.93
N LEU A 112 10.45 8.18 1.31
CA LEU A 112 10.13 6.79 1.61
C LEU A 112 10.73 5.83 0.58
N ARG A 113 11.66 6.31 -0.22
CA ARG A 113 12.29 5.56 -1.28
C ARG A 113 12.83 4.17 -0.87
N PRO A 114 13.46 4.03 0.30
CA PRO A 114 13.91 2.69 0.72
C PRO A 114 12.79 1.67 0.84
N TYR A 115 11.56 2.14 1.01
CA TYR A 115 10.38 1.28 1.14
C TYR A 115 9.64 1.10 -0.19
N ILE A 116 9.93 1.93 -1.17
CA ILE A 116 9.24 1.93 -2.47
C ILE A 116 9.91 0.97 -3.45
N ARG A 117 11.14 0.64 -3.18
CA ARG A 117 11.89 -0.30 -3.99
C ARG A 117 11.78 -1.70 -3.44
#